data_0b2f89d8c420bcab8b20049cc4babf8a
#
_entry.id   0b2f89d8c420bcab8b20049cc4babf8a
#
_cell.length_a   1.000
_cell.length_b   1.000
_cell.length_c   1.000
_cell.angle_alpha   90.00
_cell.angle_beta   90.00
_cell.angle_gamma   90.00
#
_symmetry.space_group_name_H-M   'P 1'
#
loop_
_entity.id
_entity.type
_entity.pdbx_description
1 polymer ?
#
loop_
_entity_poly.entity_id
_entity_poly.type
_entity_poly.pdbx_seq_one_letter_code
_entity_poly.pdbx_strand_id
1 'polypeptide(L)'
;FTYLGSKLGEDYLAVNAILMQFIILASFFLDAYAFSTEGIVGFSIGRRNKKSFLTVVKNSIQISFITALIISLFYLFFSKQIINIITNIEILRFISYKHIMWIVIIPPAASFCYQFDGIFIGATQTKEIRNGMMISVVSFIITSIYLTKYFGNHGLWLSLLLFMIFRSLTLNYFFNKILKKF
;
A
#
# COMPACT_ATOMS: atom_id res chain seq x y z
N PHE A 1 6.89 -2.92 -11.85
CA PHE A 1 5.59 -2.48 -12.32
C PHE A 1 5.73 -1.82 -13.70
N THR A 2 6.43 -0.69 -13.83
CA THR A 2 6.59 0.09 -15.07
C THR A 2 7.12 -0.73 -16.25
N TYR A 3 8.14 -1.55 -16.05
CA TYR A 3 8.69 -2.43 -17.10
C TYR A 3 7.67 -3.43 -17.67
N LEU A 4 6.80 -4.01 -16.85
CA LEU A 4 5.75 -4.88 -17.35
C LEU A 4 4.62 -4.09 -18.01
N GLY A 5 4.31 -2.91 -17.49
CA GLY A 5 3.35 -1.99 -18.10
C GLY A 5 3.77 -1.55 -19.50
N SER A 6 5.06 -1.28 -19.74
CA SER A 6 5.56 -0.90 -21.07
C SER A 6 5.45 -2.03 -22.09
N LYS A 7 5.51 -3.30 -21.66
CA LYS A 7 5.30 -4.46 -22.55
C LYS A 7 3.84 -4.65 -23.00
N LEU A 8 2.88 -4.04 -22.30
CA LEU A 8 1.47 -4.07 -22.67
C LEU A 8 1.09 -3.01 -23.72
N GLY A 9 1.98 -2.06 -23.99
CA GLY A 9 1.80 -0.97 -24.94
C GLY A 9 1.92 0.40 -24.28
N GLU A 10 2.14 1.42 -25.13
CA GLU A 10 2.38 2.81 -24.70
C GLU A 10 1.16 3.39 -23.96
N ASP A 11 -0.06 3.10 -24.42
CA ASP A 11 -1.29 3.56 -23.78
C ASP A 11 -1.42 3.02 -22.35
N TYR A 12 -1.12 1.74 -22.13
CA TYR A 12 -1.15 1.14 -20.79
C TYR A 12 -0.05 1.70 -19.89
N LEU A 13 1.12 2.00 -20.44
CA LEU A 13 2.19 2.66 -19.68
C LEU A 13 1.74 4.04 -19.19
N ALA A 14 1.17 4.86 -20.09
CA ALA A 14 0.67 6.19 -19.76
C ALA A 14 -0.49 6.13 -18.74
N VAL A 15 -1.45 5.23 -18.93
CA VAL A 15 -2.56 5.01 -17.99
C VAL A 15 -2.06 4.58 -16.62
N ASN A 16 -1.11 3.65 -16.55
CA ASN A 16 -0.52 3.21 -15.29
C ASN A 16 0.22 4.35 -14.58
N ALA A 17 0.88 5.25 -15.32
CA ALA A 17 1.51 6.44 -14.76
C ALA A 17 0.47 7.39 -14.14
N ILE A 18 -0.65 7.63 -14.82
CA ILE A 18 -1.77 8.46 -14.31
C ILE A 18 -2.36 7.84 -13.03
N LEU A 19 -2.70 6.57 -13.06
CA LEU A 19 -3.33 5.90 -11.91
C LEU A 19 -2.38 5.76 -10.72
N MET A 20 -1.07 5.61 -10.98
CA MET A 20 -0.06 5.53 -9.92
C MET A 20 0.04 6.84 -9.12
N GLN A 21 -0.26 8.01 -9.71
CA GLN A 21 -0.30 9.28 -8.97
C GLN A 21 -1.35 9.26 -7.85
N PHE A 22 -2.49 8.60 -8.06
CA PHE A 22 -3.50 8.42 -7.00
C PHE A 22 -2.96 7.57 -5.86
N ILE A 23 -2.23 6.50 -6.18
CA ILE A 23 -1.62 5.64 -5.15
C ILE A 23 -0.54 6.39 -4.39
N ILE A 24 0.32 7.16 -5.08
CA ILE A 24 1.36 7.99 -4.46
C ILE A 24 0.72 9.05 -3.55
N LEU A 25 -0.34 9.73 -3.99
CA LEU A 25 -1.04 10.71 -3.17
C LEU A 25 -1.62 10.06 -1.90
N ALA A 26 -2.27 8.90 -2.04
CA ALA A 26 -2.77 8.15 -0.89
C ALA A 26 -1.65 7.73 0.06
N SER A 27 -0.48 7.32 -0.48
CA SER A 27 0.66 6.91 0.33
C SER A 27 1.20 8.03 1.23
N PHE A 28 1.21 9.29 0.78
CA PHE A 28 1.64 10.41 1.61
C PHE A 28 0.81 10.55 2.90
N PHE A 29 -0.51 10.35 2.82
CA PHE A 29 -1.37 10.37 4.00
C PHE A 29 -1.10 9.17 4.92
N LEU A 30 -0.95 7.98 4.33
CA LEU A 30 -0.72 6.75 5.09
C LEU A 30 0.66 6.72 5.76
N ASP A 31 1.69 7.24 5.08
CA ASP A 31 3.04 7.40 5.63
C ASP A 31 3.08 8.39 6.81
N ALA A 32 2.32 9.48 6.75
CA ALA A 32 2.23 10.43 7.86
C ALA A 32 1.77 9.75 9.16
N TYR A 33 0.79 8.86 9.06
CA TYR A 33 0.36 8.05 10.21
C TYR A 33 1.43 7.03 10.64
N ALA A 34 2.13 6.42 9.70
CA ALA A 34 3.21 5.47 9.99
C ALA A 34 4.36 6.15 10.76
N PHE A 35 4.79 7.34 10.33
CA PHE A 35 5.81 8.13 11.03
C PHE A 35 5.37 8.54 12.45
N SER A 36 4.11 8.96 12.61
CA SER A 36 3.57 9.27 13.94
C SER A 36 3.58 8.03 14.85
N THR A 37 3.18 6.88 14.30
CA THR A 37 3.15 5.60 15.02
C THR A 37 4.55 5.15 15.43
N GLU A 38 5.56 5.33 14.59
CA GLU A 38 6.97 5.01 14.87
C GLU A 38 7.44 5.67 16.16
N GLY A 39 7.25 6.98 16.31
CA GLY A 39 7.68 7.73 17.50
C GLY A 39 6.99 7.23 18.78
N ILE A 40 5.66 7.05 18.73
CA ILE A 40 4.89 6.65 19.92
C ILE A 40 5.17 5.19 20.31
N VAL A 41 5.38 4.30 19.33
CA VAL A 41 5.79 2.92 19.55
C VAL A 41 7.15 2.86 20.21
N GLY A 42 8.15 3.61 19.69
CA GLY A 42 9.48 3.69 20.27
C GLY A 42 9.44 4.14 21.73
N PHE A 43 8.65 5.17 22.03
CA PHE A 43 8.46 5.67 23.40
C PHE A 43 7.80 4.62 24.33
N SER A 44 6.78 3.91 23.85
CA SER A 44 6.09 2.86 24.64
C SER A 44 7.01 1.69 24.96
N ILE A 45 7.87 1.30 24.04
CA ILE A 45 8.87 0.24 24.23
C ILE A 45 9.96 0.71 25.20
N GLY A 46 10.48 1.93 25.04
CA GLY A 46 11.48 2.50 25.95
C GLY A 46 11.01 2.55 27.40
N ARG A 47 9.72 2.78 27.62
CA ARG A 47 9.08 2.72 28.94
C ARG A 47 8.68 1.33 29.43
N ARG A 48 8.90 0.29 28.64
CA ARG A 48 8.43 -1.08 28.90
C ARG A 48 6.92 -1.17 29.20
N ASN A 49 6.12 -0.30 28.60
CA ASN A 49 4.67 -0.23 28.82
C ASN A 49 3.92 -0.96 27.71
N LYS A 50 3.73 -2.27 27.87
CA LYS A 50 3.02 -3.13 26.92
C LYS A 50 1.58 -2.66 26.65
N LYS A 51 0.86 -2.19 27.69
CA LYS A 51 -0.52 -1.72 27.53
C LYS A 51 -0.59 -0.50 26.63
N SER A 52 0.29 0.49 26.84
CA SER A 52 0.41 1.67 25.99
C SER A 52 0.73 1.26 24.54
N PHE A 53 1.73 0.39 24.35
CA PHE A 53 2.10 -0.13 23.02
C PHE A 53 0.90 -0.73 22.28
N LEU A 54 0.17 -1.66 22.89
CA LEU A 54 -0.97 -2.31 22.24
C LEU A 54 -2.10 -1.32 21.91
N THR A 55 -2.34 -0.34 22.79
CA THR A 55 -3.33 0.72 22.54
C THR A 55 -2.93 1.58 21.35
N VAL A 56 -1.66 1.97 21.27
CA VAL A 56 -1.12 2.75 20.14
C VAL A 56 -1.27 1.98 18.84
N VAL A 57 -0.82 0.72 18.81
CA VAL A 57 -0.93 -0.14 17.61
C VAL A 57 -2.38 -0.24 17.13
N LYS A 58 -3.30 -0.53 18.05
CA LYS A 58 -4.73 -0.66 17.70
C LYS A 58 -5.27 0.65 17.11
N ASN A 59 -5.06 1.77 17.82
CA ASN A 59 -5.63 3.05 17.43
C ASN A 59 -5.01 3.57 16.12
N SER A 60 -3.70 3.43 15.93
CA SER A 60 -3.04 3.87 14.70
C SER A 60 -3.51 3.09 13.47
N ILE A 61 -3.65 1.77 13.58
CA ILE A 61 -4.20 0.94 12.50
C ILE A 61 -5.65 1.37 12.20
N GLN A 62 -6.49 1.58 13.21
CA GLN A 62 -7.87 1.99 13.01
C GLN A 62 -7.98 3.35 12.31
N ILE A 63 -7.24 4.35 12.78
CA ILE A 63 -7.27 5.71 12.21
C ILE A 63 -6.76 5.68 10.77
N SER A 64 -5.62 5.03 10.51
CA SER A 64 -5.06 4.90 9.18
C SER A 64 -6.02 4.19 8.21
N PHE A 65 -6.68 3.12 8.66
CA PHE A 65 -7.65 2.40 7.84
C PHE A 65 -8.90 3.25 7.53
N ILE A 66 -9.42 3.98 8.52
CA ILE A 66 -10.55 4.90 8.30
C ILE A 66 -10.15 6.00 7.28
N THR A 67 -8.96 6.58 7.41
CA THR A 67 -8.47 7.56 6.44
C THR A 67 -8.33 6.95 5.05
N ALA A 68 -7.81 5.74 4.94
CA ALA A 68 -7.72 5.03 3.67
C ALA A 68 -9.10 4.78 3.03
N LEU A 69 -10.12 4.46 3.83
CA LEU A 69 -11.50 4.34 3.36
C LEU A 69 -12.06 5.67 2.86
N ILE A 70 -11.80 6.77 3.55
CA ILE A 70 -12.21 8.12 3.12
C ILE A 70 -11.57 8.47 1.78
N ILE A 71 -10.25 8.21 1.63
CA ILE A 71 -9.54 8.42 0.37
C ILE A 71 -10.12 7.54 -0.74
N SER A 72 -10.43 6.28 -0.45
CA SER A 72 -11.04 5.35 -1.42
C SER A 72 -12.42 5.82 -1.87
N LEU A 73 -13.25 6.29 -0.95
CA LEU A 73 -14.56 6.87 -1.28
C LEU A 73 -14.41 8.13 -2.13
N PHE A 74 -13.45 9.00 -1.78
CA PHE A 74 -13.14 10.17 -2.60
C PHE A 74 -12.73 9.77 -4.02
N TYR A 75 -11.85 8.78 -4.18
CA TYR A 75 -11.46 8.28 -5.50
C TYR A 75 -12.63 7.64 -6.26
N LEU A 76 -13.51 6.93 -5.56
CA LEU A 76 -14.68 6.32 -6.19
C LEU A 76 -15.58 7.36 -6.88
N PHE A 77 -15.76 8.53 -6.25
CA PHE A 77 -16.64 9.57 -6.78
C PHE A 77 -15.95 10.56 -7.72
N PHE A 78 -14.70 10.90 -7.46
CA PHE A 78 -14.01 12.01 -8.13
C PHE A 78 -12.91 11.59 -9.10
N SER A 79 -12.50 10.31 -9.16
CA SER A 79 -11.38 9.89 -10.01
C SER A 79 -11.58 10.22 -11.49
N LYS A 80 -12.79 10.09 -12.02
CA LYS A 80 -13.07 10.42 -13.43
C LYS A 80 -12.81 11.90 -13.73
N GLN A 81 -13.28 12.79 -12.84
CA GLN A 81 -13.08 14.23 -12.98
C GLN A 81 -11.58 14.57 -12.93
N ILE A 82 -10.86 13.96 -11.98
CA ILE A 82 -9.42 14.18 -11.84
C ILE A 82 -8.66 13.66 -13.07
N ILE A 83 -8.98 12.47 -13.58
CA ILE A 83 -8.39 11.92 -14.80
C ILE A 83 -8.62 12.85 -16.00
N ASN A 84 -9.84 13.44 -16.12
CA ASN A 84 -10.15 14.38 -17.19
C ASN A 84 -9.35 15.69 -17.12
N ILE A 85 -8.89 16.08 -15.93
CA ILE A 85 -8.00 17.23 -15.74
C ILE A 85 -6.55 16.85 -16.12
N ILE A 86 -6.12 15.64 -15.79
CA ILE A 86 -4.74 15.18 -16.00
C ILE A 86 -4.46 14.97 -17.50
N THR A 87 -5.41 14.42 -18.25
CA THR A 87 -5.21 14.11 -19.68
C THR A 87 -6.42 14.49 -20.53
N ASN A 88 -6.15 15.00 -21.75
CA ASN A 88 -7.17 15.29 -22.76
C ASN A 88 -7.30 14.17 -23.81
N ILE A 89 -6.48 13.12 -23.73
CA ILE A 89 -6.44 12.03 -24.70
C ILE A 89 -7.57 11.03 -24.37
N GLU A 90 -8.56 10.90 -25.24
CA GLU A 90 -9.74 10.10 -25.03
C GLU A 90 -9.45 8.61 -24.75
N ILE A 91 -8.50 8.03 -25.51
CA ILE A 91 -8.13 6.62 -25.32
C ILE A 91 -7.55 6.36 -23.93
N LEU A 92 -6.73 7.27 -23.39
CA LEU A 92 -6.18 7.15 -22.04
C LEU A 92 -7.26 7.29 -20.96
N ARG A 93 -8.22 8.21 -21.14
CA ARG A 93 -9.39 8.33 -20.26
C ARG A 93 -10.18 7.04 -20.22
N PHE A 94 -10.52 6.49 -21.38
CA PHE A 94 -11.32 5.27 -21.50
C PHE A 94 -10.65 4.07 -20.82
N ILE A 95 -9.34 3.87 -21.06
CA ILE A 95 -8.60 2.78 -20.44
C ILE A 95 -8.47 3.02 -18.92
N SER A 96 -8.20 4.26 -18.49
CA SER A 96 -8.09 4.60 -17.06
C SER A 96 -9.39 4.29 -16.31
N TYR A 97 -10.56 4.60 -16.90
CA TYR A 97 -11.87 4.33 -16.27
C TYR A 97 -12.11 2.85 -15.99
N LYS A 98 -11.61 1.96 -16.86
CA LYS A 98 -11.69 0.51 -16.63
C LYS A 98 -10.86 0.05 -15.43
N HIS A 99 -9.86 0.83 -15.03
CA HIS A 99 -8.91 0.47 -13.98
C HIS A 99 -9.13 1.24 -12.66
N ILE A 100 -10.12 2.13 -12.58
CA ILE A 100 -10.40 2.95 -11.37
C ILE A 100 -10.55 2.09 -10.11
N MET A 101 -11.15 0.90 -10.21
CA MET A 101 -11.35 0.04 -9.04
C MET A 101 -10.05 -0.30 -8.31
N TRP A 102 -8.91 -0.33 -9.00
CA TRP A 102 -7.64 -0.61 -8.37
C TRP A 102 -7.19 0.52 -7.44
N ILE A 103 -7.34 1.78 -7.87
CA ILE A 103 -6.98 2.93 -7.02
C ILE A 103 -7.95 3.10 -5.84
N VAL A 104 -9.14 2.51 -5.89
CA VAL A 104 -10.11 2.48 -4.79
C VAL A 104 -9.77 1.36 -3.78
N ILE A 105 -9.38 0.18 -4.25
CA ILE A 105 -9.16 -1.00 -3.39
C ILE A 105 -7.77 -0.99 -2.73
N ILE A 106 -6.75 -0.48 -3.41
CA ILE A 106 -5.36 -0.55 -2.93
C ILE A 106 -5.14 0.26 -1.63
N PRO A 107 -5.62 1.52 -1.45
CA PRO A 107 -5.33 2.29 -0.25
C PRO A 107 -5.76 1.62 1.06
N PRO A 108 -6.97 1.02 1.20
CA PRO A 108 -7.33 0.28 2.41
C PRO A 108 -6.43 -0.93 2.68
N ALA A 109 -6.05 -1.67 1.65
CA ALA A 109 -5.12 -2.79 1.81
C ALA A 109 -3.70 -2.33 2.18
N ALA A 110 -3.24 -1.22 1.57
CA ALA A 110 -1.93 -0.63 1.82
C ALA A 110 -1.82 -0.03 3.23
N SER A 111 -2.91 0.47 3.82
CA SER A 111 -2.90 1.08 5.16
C SER A 111 -2.30 0.16 6.23
N PHE A 112 -2.59 -1.14 6.18
CA PHE A 112 -1.98 -2.12 7.08
C PHE A 112 -0.48 -2.24 6.85
N CYS A 113 -0.04 -2.27 5.59
CA CYS A 113 1.36 -2.35 5.22
C CYS A 113 2.15 -1.17 5.81
N TYR A 114 1.70 0.06 5.58
CA TYR A 114 2.34 1.28 6.07
C TYR A 114 2.37 1.33 7.61
N GLN A 115 1.28 0.94 8.27
CA GLN A 115 1.24 0.93 9.72
C GLN A 115 2.20 -0.10 10.33
N PHE A 116 2.28 -1.30 9.77
CA PHE A 116 3.26 -2.28 10.23
C PHE A 116 4.70 -1.80 10.03
N ASP A 117 5.01 -1.11 8.92
CA ASP A 117 6.34 -0.53 8.73
C ASP A 117 6.67 0.45 9.87
N GLY A 118 5.80 1.41 10.18
CA GLY A 118 5.99 2.35 11.30
C GLY A 118 6.14 1.64 12.65
N ILE A 119 5.31 0.64 12.93
CA ILE A 119 5.38 -0.15 14.17
C ILE A 119 6.74 -0.87 14.29
N PHE A 120 7.21 -1.52 13.22
CA PHE A 120 8.46 -2.27 13.24
C PHE A 120 9.68 -1.37 13.26
N ILE A 121 9.65 -0.20 12.59
CA ILE A 121 10.71 0.80 12.67
C ILE A 121 10.80 1.34 14.10
N GLY A 122 9.67 1.78 14.68
CA GLY A 122 9.61 2.24 16.06
C GLY A 122 10.05 1.20 17.09
N ALA A 123 9.83 -0.08 16.78
CA ALA A 123 10.32 -1.21 17.58
C ALA A 123 11.78 -1.58 17.29
N THR A 124 12.49 -0.90 16.38
CA THR A 124 13.86 -1.23 15.95
C THR A 124 14.02 -2.66 15.42
N GLN A 125 12.97 -3.19 14.78
CA GLN A 125 12.96 -4.55 14.20
C GLN A 125 13.21 -4.52 12.68
N THR A 126 14.31 -3.91 12.27
CA THR A 126 14.68 -3.70 10.85
C THR A 126 14.95 -4.99 10.07
N LYS A 127 15.39 -6.05 10.78
CA LYS A 127 15.62 -7.37 10.16
C LYS A 127 14.31 -7.98 9.66
N GLU A 128 13.24 -7.85 10.41
CA GLU A 128 11.91 -8.35 10.08
C GLU A 128 11.31 -7.58 8.90
N ILE A 129 11.49 -6.26 8.87
CA ILE A 129 11.08 -5.42 7.73
C ILE A 129 11.79 -5.87 6.46
N ARG A 130 13.12 -6.01 6.51
CA ARG A 130 13.91 -6.49 5.37
C ARG A 130 13.44 -7.85 4.88
N ASN A 131 13.26 -8.81 5.77
CA ASN A 131 12.84 -10.15 5.42
C ASN A 131 11.41 -10.16 4.84
N GLY A 132 10.48 -9.41 5.44
CA GLY A 132 9.12 -9.23 4.93
C GLY A 132 9.12 -8.59 3.54
N MET A 133 9.96 -7.57 3.31
CA MET A 133 10.11 -6.93 2.01
C MET A 133 10.64 -7.91 0.95
N MET A 134 11.69 -8.69 1.27
CA MET A 134 12.24 -9.67 0.34
C MET A 134 11.19 -10.70 -0.10
N ILE A 135 10.44 -11.26 0.85
CA ILE A 135 9.37 -12.22 0.56
C ILE A 135 8.30 -11.57 -0.34
N SER A 136 7.89 -10.35 -0.02
CA SER A 136 6.85 -9.64 -0.77
C SER A 136 7.31 -9.27 -2.18
N VAL A 137 8.58 -8.85 -2.36
CA VAL A 137 9.15 -8.55 -3.68
C VAL A 137 9.24 -9.81 -4.55
N VAL A 138 9.72 -10.92 -3.99
CA VAL A 138 9.75 -12.20 -4.73
C VAL A 138 8.35 -12.62 -5.15
N SER A 139 7.39 -12.54 -4.23
CA SER A 139 5.98 -12.82 -4.52
C SER A 139 5.44 -11.91 -5.61
N PHE A 140 5.76 -10.60 -5.56
CA PHE A 140 5.37 -9.63 -6.59
C PHE A 140 5.94 -9.98 -7.97
N ILE A 141 7.22 -10.32 -8.05
CA ILE A 141 7.86 -10.69 -9.33
C ILE A 141 7.15 -11.91 -9.93
N ILE A 142 6.92 -12.96 -9.13
CA ILE A 142 6.25 -14.16 -9.59
C ILE A 142 4.81 -13.85 -10.03
N THR A 143 4.02 -13.23 -9.16
CA THR A 143 2.61 -12.93 -9.45
C THR A 143 2.46 -11.97 -10.62
N SER A 144 3.33 -10.95 -10.75
CA SER A 144 3.25 -9.97 -11.83
C SER A 144 3.54 -10.61 -13.20
N ILE A 145 4.49 -11.53 -13.31
CA ILE A 145 4.77 -12.24 -14.57
C ILE A 145 3.58 -13.13 -14.97
N TYR A 146 3.07 -13.93 -14.02
CA TYR A 146 1.98 -14.85 -14.31
C TYR A 146 0.65 -14.12 -14.55
N LEU A 147 0.24 -13.23 -13.65
CA LEU A 147 -1.06 -12.58 -13.74
C LEU A 147 -1.13 -11.59 -14.91
N THR A 148 -0.03 -10.89 -15.23
CA THR A 148 -0.01 -10.01 -16.41
C THR A 148 -0.18 -10.81 -17.70
N LYS A 149 0.36 -12.02 -17.78
CA LYS A 149 0.20 -12.89 -18.95
C LYS A 149 -1.27 -13.30 -19.20
N TYR A 150 -2.03 -13.56 -18.13
CA TYR A 150 -3.42 -14.04 -18.25
C TYR A 150 -4.46 -12.91 -18.20
N PHE A 151 -4.22 -11.86 -17.43
CA PHE A 151 -5.19 -10.79 -17.17
C PHE A 151 -4.72 -9.41 -17.67
N GLY A 152 -3.60 -9.34 -18.42
CA GLY A 152 -3.07 -8.09 -18.93
C GLY A 152 -2.81 -7.08 -17.81
N ASN A 153 -3.21 -5.82 -18.03
CA ASN A 153 -2.99 -4.74 -17.08
C ASN A 153 -3.74 -4.94 -15.75
N HIS A 154 -4.90 -5.59 -15.76
CA HIS A 154 -5.60 -5.95 -14.50
C HIS A 154 -4.76 -6.91 -13.65
N GLY A 155 -4.05 -7.85 -14.28
CA GLY A 155 -3.14 -8.76 -13.58
C GLY A 155 -1.97 -8.04 -12.94
N LEU A 156 -1.45 -6.99 -13.59
CA LEU A 156 -0.38 -6.17 -13.05
C LEU A 156 -0.83 -5.41 -11.79
N TRP A 157 -2.02 -4.81 -11.81
CA TRP A 157 -2.61 -4.13 -10.65
C TRP A 157 -2.96 -5.10 -9.51
N LEU A 158 -3.48 -6.27 -9.84
CA LEU A 158 -3.73 -7.32 -8.86
C LEU A 158 -2.43 -7.75 -8.16
N SER A 159 -1.33 -7.85 -8.90
CA SER A 159 -0.02 -8.19 -8.32
C SER A 159 0.46 -7.13 -7.34
N LEU A 160 0.20 -5.84 -7.61
CA LEU A 160 0.51 -4.75 -6.70
C LEU A 160 -0.33 -4.84 -5.40
N LEU A 161 -1.63 -5.15 -5.52
CA LEU A 161 -2.48 -5.39 -4.37
C LEU A 161 -1.97 -6.58 -3.52
N LEU A 162 -1.63 -7.69 -4.16
CA LEU A 162 -1.09 -8.86 -3.48
C LEU A 162 0.24 -8.55 -2.80
N PHE A 163 1.11 -7.74 -3.40
CA PHE A 163 2.35 -7.28 -2.77
C PHE A 163 2.07 -6.58 -1.43
N MET A 164 1.10 -5.66 -1.38
CA MET A 164 0.74 -4.96 -0.14
C MET A 164 0.17 -5.92 0.91
N ILE A 165 -0.67 -6.86 0.50
CA ILE A 165 -1.25 -7.88 1.38
C ILE A 165 -0.17 -8.80 1.94
N PHE A 166 0.70 -9.36 1.10
CA PHE A 166 1.78 -10.25 1.55
C PHE A 166 2.74 -9.55 2.50
N ARG A 167 3.06 -8.28 2.25
CA ARG A 167 3.90 -7.49 3.15
C ARG A 167 3.23 -7.32 4.51
N SER A 168 1.95 -6.98 4.55
CA SER A 168 1.18 -6.88 5.79
C SER A 168 1.12 -8.20 6.55
N LEU A 169 0.84 -9.30 5.87
CA LEU A 169 0.74 -10.63 6.48
C LEU A 169 2.10 -11.09 7.04
N THR A 170 3.17 -10.87 6.30
CA THR A 170 4.53 -11.26 6.75
C THR A 170 4.95 -10.49 7.99
N LEU A 171 4.70 -9.17 8.04
CA LEU A 171 5.00 -8.37 9.22
C LEU A 171 4.09 -8.74 10.39
N ASN A 172 2.81 -8.99 10.15
CA ASN A 172 1.91 -9.48 11.20
C ASN A 172 2.38 -10.81 11.80
N TYR A 173 2.89 -11.73 10.98
CA TYR A 173 3.49 -12.98 11.47
C TYR A 173 4.67 -12.73 12.42
N PHE A 174 5.50 -11.73 12.12
CA PHE A 174 6.62 -11.36 12.98
C PHE A 174 6.23 -10.50 14.19
N PHE A 175 4.99 -10.04 14.30
CA PHE A 175 4.54 -9.14 15.36
C PHE A 175 4.82 -9.67 16.78
N ASN A 176 4.71 -10.97 16.99
CA ASN A 176 5.02 -11.62 18.28
C ASN A 176 6.47 -11.41 18.73
N LYS A 177 7.41 -11.11 17.83
CA LYS A 177 8.80 -10.80 18.21
C LYS A 177 8.91 -9.44 18.92
N ILE A 178 8.04 -8.49 18.58
CA ILE A 178 7.99 -7.20 19.27
C ILE A 178 7.45 -7.40 20.69
N LEU A 179 6.42 -8.23 20.85
CA LEU A 179 5.81 -8.50 22.16
C LEU A 179 6.77 -9.14 23.17
N LYS A 180 7.82 -9.82 22.70
CA LYS A 180 8.87 -10.40 23.55
C LYS A 180 9.84 -9.35 24.13
N LYS A 181 9.74 -8.07 23.72
CA LYS A 181 10.56 -6.97 24.29
C LYS A 181 10.01 -6.41 25.59
N PHE A 182 8.78 -6.78 25.97
CA PHE A 182 8.11 -6.39 27.20
C PHE A 182 8.18 -7.50 28.25
#